data_a04b2f0a85dcd9432f49016675bae11c
#
_entry.id   a04b2f0a85dcd9432f49016675bae11c
#
_cell.length_a   1.000
_cell.length_b   1.000
_cell.length_c   1.000
_cell.angle_alpha   90.00
_cell.angle_beta   90.00
_cell.angle_gamma   90.00
#
_symmetry.space_group_name_H-M   'P 1'
#
loop_
_entity.id
_entity.type
_entity.pdbx_description
1 polymer ?
#
loop_
_entity_poly.entity_id
_entity_poly.type
_entity_poly.pdbx_seq_one_letter_code
_entity_poly.pdbx_strand_id
1 'polypeptide(L)'
;MFDLIGGDQMAELLGSIEPGGRLVTIAGPPSPGSLRETARPSRRPLAAVVSRVASAKVRRAAKKAGVTYEFFLMHPDGAGLAELVRLVDAGELAVTVDSRYPLADWEQAFERLESHHAKGKVLLEF
;
A
#
# COMPACT_ATOMS: atom_id res chain seq x y z
N MET A 1 -5.47 1.98 11.18
CA MET A 1 -5.95 1.04 10.12
C MET A 1 -5.03 1.13 8.91
N PHE A 2 -4.77 0.01 8.26
CA PHE A 2 -3.98 -0.04 7.03
C PHE A 2 -4.89 -0.54 5.88
N ASP A 3 -4.92 0.19 4.76
CA ASP A 3 -5.78 -0.11 3.62
C ASP A 3 -4.93 -0.41 2.37
N LEU A 4 -5.17 -1.57 1.76
CA LEU A 4 -4.48 -2.06 0.57
C LEU A 4 -5.38 -2.05 -0.68
N ILE A 5 -6.67 -1.76 -0.51
CA ILE A 5 -7.69 -1.94 -1.55
C ILE A 5 -8.06 -0.60 -2.18
N GLY A 6 -8.24 0.44 -1.36
CA GLY A 6 -8.66 1.75 -1.82
C GLY A 6 -10.11 1.77 -2.33
N GLY A 7 -10.37 2.68 -3.28
CA GLY A 7 -11.67 2.78 -3.96
C GLY A 7 -12.78 3.41 -3.13
N ASP A 8 -14.02 3.11 -3.50
CA ASP A 8 -15.21 3.74 -2.92
C ASP A 8 -15.50 3.32 -1.47
N GLN A 9 -14.98 2.17 -1.04
CA GLN A 9 -15.13 1.64 0.32
C GLN A 9 -14.39 2.48 1.37
N MET A 10 -13.47 3.34 0.95
CA MET A 10 -12.64 4.15 1.86
C MET A 10 -13.47 5.06 2.77
N ALA A 11 -14.64 5.53 2.32
CA ALA A 11 -15.52 6.36 3.15
C ALA A 11 -16.15 5.56 4.31
N GLU A 12 -16.47 4.27 4.07
CA GLU A 12 -17.00 3.35 5.09
C GLU A 12 -15.90 2.97 6.09
N LEU A 13 -14.69 2.71 5.59
CA LEU A 13 -13.51 2.41 6.43
C LEU A 13 -13.20 3.55 7.41
N LEU A 14 -13.34 4.80 6.98
CA LEU A 14 -13.15 5.96 7.86
C LEU A 14 -14.15 5.99 9.01
N GLY A 15 -15.39 5.53 8.77
CA GLY A 15 -16.43 5.43 9.79
C GLY A 15 -16.17 4.36 10.85
N SER A 16 -15.31 3.39 10.55
CA SER A 16 -14.94 2.29 11.45
C SER A 16 -13.71 2.59 12.31
N ILE A 17 -13.09 3.75 12.13
CA ILE A 17 -11.89 4.17 12.89
C ILE A 17 -12.30 5.13 13.98
N GLU A 18 -11.82 4.90 15.19
CA GLU A 18 -12.05 5.80 16.32
C GLU A 18 -11.49 7.22 16.05
N PRO A 19 -12.14 8.27 16.53
CA PRO A 19 -11.59 9.63 16.48
C PRO A 19 -10.18 9.68 17.08
N GLY A 20 -9.28 10.40 16.43
CA GLY A 20 -7.85 10.41 16.75
C GLY A 20 -7.04 9.30 16.06
N GLY A 21 -7.72 8.33 15.45
CA GLY A 21 -7.06 7.25 14.72
C GLY A 21 -6.46 7.69 13.39
N ARG A 22 -5.79 6.74 12.71
CA ARG A 22 -5.09 6.99 11.44
C ARG A 22 -5.47 5.92 10.41
N LEU A 23 -5.79 6.36 9.19
CA LEU A 23 -5.91 5.52 7.99
C LEU A 23 -4.67 5.72 7.13
N VAL A 24 -3.87 4.68 6.98
CA VAL A 24 -2.74 4.63 6.05
C VAL A 24 -3.15 3.76 4.87
N THR A 25 -3.02 4.26 3.65
CA THR A 25 -3.37 3.53 2.43
C THR A 25 -2.25 3.57 1.41
N ILE A 26 -2.12 2.51 0.63
CA ILE A 26 -1.23 2.43 -0.54
C ILE A 26 -2.02 2.44 -1.87
N ALA A 27 -3.35 2.34 -1.81
CA ALA A 27 -4.24 2.22 -2.96
C ALA A 27 -5.24 3.39 -3.10
N GLY A 28 -5.11 4.40 -2.25
CA GLY A 28 -5.97 5.59 -2.27
C GLY A 28 -5.42 6.75 -3.09
N PRO A 29 -6.13 7.89 -3.12
CA PRO A 29 -5.63 9.10 -3.75
C PRO A 29 -4.43 9.66 -2.96
N PRO A 30 -3.35 10.07 -3.66
CA PRO A 30 -2.13 10.52 -3.01
C PRO A 30 -2.38 11.76 -2.15
N SER A 31 -1.84 11.75 -0.94
CA SER A 31 -1.89 12.92 -0.05
C SER A 31 -0.92 14.02 -0.53
N PRO A 32 -1.14 15.30 -0.15
CA PRO A 32 -0.28 16.40 -0.61
C PRO A 32 1.22 16.25 -0.29
N GLY A 33 1.56 15.49 0.76
CA GLY A 33 2.94 15.20 1.14
C GLY A 33 3.59 14.11 0.31
N SER A 34 2.87 13.03 0.01
CA SER A 34 3.42 11.82 -0.59
C SER A 34 4.03 12.04 -1.99
N LEU A 35 3.41 12.83 -2.86
CA LEU A 35 3.94 13.13 -4.18
C LEU A 35 5.08 14.17 -4.16
N ARG A 36 5.22 14.92 -3.09
CA ARG A 36 6.25 15.95 -2.98
C ARG A 36 7.65 15.34 -2.91
N GLU A 37 7.79 14.20 -2.29
CA GLU A 37 9.08 13.50 -2.12
C GLU A 37 9.55 12.86 -3.42
N THR A 38 8.63 12.35 -4.23
CA THR A 38 8.93 11.65 -5.49
C THR A 38 8.96 12.57 -6.71
N ALA A 39 8.30 13.72 -6.65
CA ALA A 39 8.26 14.64 -7.77
C ALA A 39 9.60 15.37 -7.95
N ARG A 40 10.01 15.55 -9.22
CA ARG A 40 11.15 16.42 -9.57
C ARG A 40 10.94 17.81 -8.98
N PRO A 41 12.00 18.50 -8.50
CA PRO A 41 11.88 19.80 -7.84
C PRO A 41 11.03 20.83 -8.58
N SER A 42 11.17 20.91 -9.91
CA SER A 42 10.41 21.82 -10.78
C SER A 42 8.90 21.50 -10.85
N ARG A 43 8.49 20.26 -10.56
CA ARG A 43 7.10 19.81 -10.62
C ARG A 43 6.43 19.68 -9.26
N ARG A 44 7.16 19.90 -8.17
CA ARG A 44 6.64 19.80 -6.80
C ARG A 44 5.39 20.64 -6.52
N PRO A 45 5.30 21.92 -6.95
CA PRO A 45 4.10 22.71 -6.72
C PRO A 45 2.89 22.15 -7.48
N LEU A 46 3.07 21.70 -8.72
CA LEU A 46 2.00 21.09 -9.51
C LEU A 46 1.55 19.76 -8.87
N ALA A 47 2.49 18.92 -8.48
CA ALA A 47 2.20 17.65 -7.80
C ALA A 47 1.41 17.87 -6.50
N ALA A 48 1.76 18.91 -5.74
CA ALA A 48 1.03 19.27 -4.51
C ALA A 48 -0.40 19.74 -4.80
N VAL A 49 -0.64 20.49 -5.87
CA VAL A 49 -2.00 20.91 -6.25
C VAL A 49 -2.82 19.72 -6.72
N VAL A 50 -2.28 18.90 -7.61
CA VAL A 50 -2.96 17.69 -8.13
C VAL A 50 -3.33 16.74 -7.00
N SER A 51 -2.39 16.43 -6.11
CA SER A 51 -2.66 15.55 -4.97
C SER A 51 -3.68 16.14 -3.99
N ARG A 52 -3.65 17.46 -3.81
CA ARG A 52 -4.61 18.15 -2.94
C ARG A 52 -6.04 18.05 -3.47
N VAL A 53 -6.23 18.19 -4.79
CA VAL A 53 -7.53 18.05 -5.45
C VAL A 53 -7.97 16.58 -5.44
N ALA A 54 -7.10 15.66 -5.85
CA ALA A 54 -7.41 14.24 -5.91
C ALA A 54 -7.81 13.66 -4.54
N SER A 55 -7.15 14.09 -3.47
CA SER A 55 -7.44 13.61 -2.11
C SER A 55 -8.49 14.44 -1.35
N ALA A 56 -9.07 15.49 -1.96
CA ALA A 56 -9.95 16.41 -1.24
C ALA A 56 -11.17 15.73 -0.61
N LYS A 57 -11.81 14.79 -1.35
CA LYS A 57 -13.01 14.04 -0.88
C LYS A 57 -12.67 13.21 0.35
N VAL A 58 -11.66 12.35 0.25
CA VAL A 58 -11.26 11.45 1.35
C VAL A 58 -10.75 12.22 2.56
N ARG A 59 -9.98 13.29 2.36
CA ARG A 59 -9.48 14.13 3.46
C ARG A 59 -10.58 14.89 4.19
N ARG A 60 -11.63 15.33 3.47
CA ARG A 60 -12.81 15.94 4.11
C ARG A 60 -13.57 14.91 4.93
N ALA A 61 -13.75 13.69 4.41
CA ALA A 61 -14.39 12.60 5.14
C ALA A 61 -13.57 12.21 6.38
N ALA A 62 -12.26 12.07 6.24
CA ALA A 62 -11.36 11.80 7.36
C ALA A 62 -11.44 12.88 8.44
N LYS A 63 -11.39 14.16 8.05
CA LYS A 63 -11.53 15.28 8.99
C LYS A 63 -12.88 15.24 9.72
N LYS A 64 -13.98 14.92 9.02
CA LYS A 64 -15.30 14.78 9.63
C LYS A 64 -15.36 13.65 10.65
N ALA A 65 -14.66 12.54 10.38
CA ALA A 65 -14.54 11.39 11.27
C ALA A 65 -13.51 11.61 12.41
N GLY A 66 -12.77 12.71 12.42
CA GLY A 66 -11.68 12.93 13.38
C GLY A 66 -10.46 12.04 13.13
N VAL A 67 -10.29 11.52 11.92
CA VAL A 67 -9.25 10.56 11.53
C VAL A 67 -8.17 11.23 10.68
N THR A 68 -6.92 10.86 10.87
CA THR A 68 -5.81 11.28 9.99
C THR A 68 -5.75 10.36 8.77
N TYR A 69 -5.76 10.96 7.56
CA TYR A 69 -5.57 10.25 6.30
C TYR A 69 -4.14 10.41 5.80
N GLU A 70 -3.48 9.31 5.48
CA GLU A 70 -2.13 9.28 4.95
C GLU A 70 -2.03 8.29 3.78
N PHE A 71 -1.53 8.79 2.66
CA PHE A 71 -1.17 7.92 1.54
C PHE A 71 0.33 7.62 1.62
N PHE A 72 0.65 6.33 1.72
CA PHE A 72 2.03 5.86 1.74
C PHE A 72 2.48 5.52 0.32
N LEU A 73 3.47 6.23 -0.16
CA LEU A 73 4.12 5.93 -1.43
C LEU A 73 5.42 5.19 -1.17
N MET A 74 5.51 3.98 -1.69
CA MET A 74 6.72 3.16 -1.57
C MET A 74 7.90 3.82 -2.27
N HIS A 75 9.05 3.77 -1.65
CA HIS A 75 10.35 4.12 -2.22
C HIS A 75 11.33 2.95 -2.02
N PRO A 76 12.35 2.82 -2.87
CA PRO A 76 13.38 1.81 -2.66
C PRO A 76 14.09 2.02 -1.33
N ASP A 77 14.07 0.99 -0.48
CA ASP A 77 14.72 1.00 0.83
C ASP A 77 15.50 -0.31 1.02
N GLY A 78 16.75 -0.29 0.60
CA GLY A 78 17.65 -1.44 0.72
C GLY A 78 17.98 -1.79 2.17
N ALA A 79 18.04 -0.80 3.06
CA ALA A 79 18.31 -1.04 4.48
C ALA A 79 17.12 -1.72 5.16
N GLY A 80 15.90 -1.24 4.89
CA GLY A 80 14.67 -1.88 5.37
C GLY A 80 14.51 -3.30 4.85
N LEU A 81 14.85 -3.54 3.57
CA LEU A 81 14.82 -4.88 3.00
C LEU A 81 15.84 -5.82 3.68
N ALA A 82 17.05 -5.35 3.94
CA ALA A 82 18.07 -6.13 4.65
C ALA A 82 17.63 -6.51 6.07
N GLU A 83 16.95 -5.60 6.77
CA GLU A 83 16.39 -5.90 8.10
C GLU A 83 15.27 -6.95 8.02
N LEU A 84 14.39 -6.88 7.01
CA LEU A 84 13.37 -7.92 6.80
C LEU A 84 14.01 -9.29 6.54
N VAL A 85 15.07 -9.36 5.73
CA VAL A 85 15.82 -10.60 5.50
C VAL A 85 16.40 -11.13 6.81
N ARG A 86 17.04 -10.27 7.62
CA ARG A 86 17.58 -10.66 8.93
C ARG A 86 16.50 -11.25 9.84
N LEU A 87 15.31 -10.65 9.88
CA LEU A 87 14.20 -11.16 10.69
C LEU A 87 13.70 -12.52 10.22
N VAL A 88 13.67 -12.75 8.90
CA VAL A 88 13.29 -14.06 8.33
C VAL A 88 14.34 -15.11 8.68
N ASP A 89 15.63 -14.80 8.51
CA ASP A 89 16.74 -15.72 8.81
C ASP A 89 16.80 -16.08 10.30
N ALA A 90 16.45 -15.13 11.16
CA ALA A 90 16.36 -15.35 12.62
C ALA A 90 15.10 -16.12 13.05
N GLY A 91 14.16 -16.38 12.14
CA GLY A 91 12.88 -17.00 12.46
C GLY A 91 11.90 -16.09 13.20
N GLU A 92 12.22 -14.80 13.32
CA GLU A 92 11.37 -13.78 13.97
C GLU A 92 10.24 -13.31 13.05
N LEU A 93 10.40 -13.47 11.72
CA LEU A 93 9.39 -13.14 10.71
C LEU A 93 9.17 -14.36 9.80
N ALA A 94 7.93 -14.84 9.74
CA ALA A 94 7.55 -15.92 8.83
C ALA A 94 6.91 -15.35 7.56
N VAL A 95 7.39 -15.80 6.39
CA VAL A 95 6.77 -15.50 5.10
C VAL A 95 5.89 -16.67 4.69
N THR A 96 4.59 -16.45 4.63
CA THR A 96 3.66 -17.48 4.15
C THR A 96 3.78 -17.61 2.63
N VAL A 97 4.13 -18.81 2.17
CA VAL A 97 4.15 -19.17 0.75
C VAL A 97 2.92 -20.03 0.47
N ASP A 98 2.09 -19.61 -0.47
CA ASP A 98 0.91 -20.36 -0.93
C ASP A 98 1.33 -21.49 -1.86
N SER A 99 2.09 -21.16 -2.89
CA SER A 99 2.50 -22.11 -3.94
C SER A 99 3.81 -21.70 -4.61
N ARG A 100 4.47 -22.71 -5.22
CA ARG A 100 5.72 -22.55 -5.95
C ARG A 100 5.55 -23.19 -7.32
N TYR A 101 6.00 -22.52 -8.35
CA TYR A 101 5.94 -22.99 -9.73
C TYR A 101 7.31 -22.83 -10.39
N PRO A 102 7.74 -23.81 -11.20
CA PRO A 102 8.86 -23.60 -12.11
C PRO A 102 8.55 -22.42 -13.05
N LEU A 103 9.57 -21.72 -13.51
CA LEU A 103 9.36 -20.60 -14.45
C LEU A 103 8.59 -21.04 -15.71
N ALA A 104 8.76 -22.29 -16.16
CA ALA A 104 8.03 -22.84 -17.31
C ALA A 104 6.51 -22.85 -17.12
N ASP A 105 6.04 -22.91 -15.86
CA ASP A 105 4.63 -22.97 -15.49
C ASP A 105 4.09 -21.61 -15.03
N TRP A 106 4.67 -20.52 -15.50
CA TRP A 106 4.31 -19.16 -15.10
C TRP A 106 2.81 -18.85 -15.31
N GLU A 107 2.18 -19.40 -16.34
CA GLU A 107 0.75 -19.21 -16.60
C GLU A 107 -0.10 -19.73 -15.44
N GLN A 108 0.20 -20.91 -14.91
CA GLN A 108 -0.50 -21.51 -13.77
C GLN A 108 -0.30 -20.66 -12.50
N ALA A 109 0.89 -20.08 -12.32
CA ALA A 109 1.15 -19.17 -11.21
C ALA A 109 0.27 -17.91 -11.30
N PHE A 110 0.10 -17.34 -12.51
CA PHE A 110 -0.78 -16.20 -12.73
C PHE A 110 -2.27 -16.56 -12.53
N GLU A 111 -2.72 -17.71 -13.05
CA GLU A 111 -4.08 -18.21 -12.78
C GLU A 111 -4.33 -18.36 -11.28
N ARG A 112 -3.34 -18.83 -10.52
CA ARG A 112 -3.44 -18.92 -9.06
C ARG A 112 -3.63 -17.55 -8.42
N LEU A 113 -2.89 -16.52 -8.85
CA LEU A 113 -3.04 -15.14 -8.38
C LEU A 113 -4.42 -14.56 -8.74
N GLU A 114 -4.86 -14.72 -9.99
CA GLU A 114 -6.12 -14.20 -10.50
C GLU A 114 -7.34 -14.86 -9.85
N SER A 115 -7.19 -16.07 -9.34
CA SER A 115 -8.25 -16.75 -8.59
C SER A 115 -8.65 -16.02 -7.29
N HIS A 116 -7.83 -15.09 -6.80
CA HIS A 116 -7.97 -14.38 -5.51
C HIS A 116 -8.06 -15.31 -4.28
N HIS A 117 -7.70 -16.59 -4.42
CA HIS A 117 -7.71 -17.57 -3.33
C HIS A 117 -6.32 -17.86 -2.76
N ALA A 118 -5.27 -17.23 -3.28
CA ALA A 118 -3.91 -17.40 -2.77
C ALA A 118 -3.79 -16.87 -1.34
N LYS A 119 -3.27 -17.70 -0.43
CA LYS A 119 -3.08 -17.36 0.99
C LYS A 119 -1.60 -17.20 1.28
N GLY A 120 -0.98 -16.22 0.68
CA GLY A 120 0.44 -15.96 0.81
C GLY A 120 1.09 -15.59 -0.51
N LYS A 121 2.39 -15.81 -0.62
CA LYS A 121 3.16 -15.52 -1.83
C LYS A 121 3.07 -16.67 -2.82
N VAL A 122 2.85 -16.35 -4.08
CA VAL A 122 3.03 -17.28 -5.20
C VAL A 122 4.42 -17.02 -5.77
N LEU A 123 5.26 -18.04 -5.83
CA LEU A 123 6.66 -17.92 -6.24
C LEU A 123 6.89 -18.61 -7.58
N LEU A 124 7.72 -17.97 -8.41
CA LEU A 124 8.33 -18.58 -9.61
C LEU A 124 9.77 -18.91 -9.28
N GLU A 125 10.18 -20.15 -9.56
CA GLU A 125 11.53 -20.67 -9.33
C GLU A 125 12.28 -20.80 -10.66
N PHE A 126 13.53 -20.36 -10.71
CA PHE A 126 14.41 -20.38 -11.88
C PHE A 126 15.34 -21.59 -11.85
#